data_8785e5868133abb25154a24a3821d6b4
#
_entry.id   8785e5868133abb25154a24a3821d6b4
#
_cell.length_a   1.000
_cell.length_b   1.000
_cell.length_c   1.000
_cell.angle_alpha   90.00
_cell.angle_beta   90.00
_cell.angle_gamma   90.00
#
_symmetry.space_group_name_H-M   'P 1'
#
loop_
_entity.id
_entity.type
_entity.pdbx_description
1 polymer ?
#
loop_
_entity_poly.entity_id
_entity_poly.type
_entity_poly.pdbx_seq_one_letter_code
_entity_poly.pdbx_strand_id
1 'polypeptide(L)'
;MSGREEISTPKRTKEIIQRYGFKFKKSLGQNFLIDQNILDKIVDAAGLDSDSGALEIGPGIGALTERLALTAGAVTAVEIDRRLIPILRDVLSPYPHVKVRNDDVLNVNLQELFKEDFASVNKVSVVANLPYYVTTPILMKLLEEKLPLDNIVVMIQKEVAERMAASPGGKEYGSLSIAVQYYSEPELVCIVPRTVFIPQPNVESAVIRLKVREHPPVEVESEKHFFEVVQASFTQRRKTIANNLKARYFPEEGRERLEALLAEAGIEPTRRGETLSLEEYARLSGVLLAAGIV
;
A
#
# COMPACT_ATOMS: atom_id res chain seq x y z
N MET A 1 3.59 32.99 15.81
CA MET A 1 3.21 31.60 16.13
C MET A 1 4.12 31.11 17.22
N SER A 2 3.58 30.83 18.40
CA SER A 2 4.30 30.47 19.63
C SER A 2 5.05 29.15 19.44
N GLY A 3 6.31 29.07 19.84
CA GLY A 3 7.25 27.95 19.67
C GLY A 3 6.84 26.63 20.31
N ARG A 4 5.78 26.01 19.80
CA ARG A 4 5.39 24.66 20.18
C ARG A 4 6.34 23.70 19.47
N GLU A 5 7.04 22.86 20.23
CA GLU A 5 7.93 21.84 19.69
C GLU A 5 7.10 20.80 18.93
N GLU A 6 7.53 20.45 17.71
CA GLU A 6 6.83 19.50 16.84
C GLU A 6 6.75 18.10 17.43
N ILE A 7 5.65 17.38 17.16
CA ILE A 7 5.38 16.02 17.69
C ILE A 7 6.48 15.05 17.30
N SER A 8 7.06 15.21 16.11
CA SER A 8 8.08 14.33 15.52
C SER A 8 9.46 14.43 16.19
N THR A 9 9.71 15.42 17.05
CA THR A 9 11.02 15.48 17.74
C THR A 9 11.15 14.35 18.76
N PRO A 10 12.35 13.74 18.92
CA PRO A 10 12.57 12.68 19.91
C PRO A 10 12.18 13.09 21.33
N LYS A 11 12.42 14.35 21.67
CA LYS A 11 12.07 14.92 22.97
C LYS A 11 10.56 14.97 23.15
N ARG A 12 9.84 15.59 22.20
CA ARG A 12 8.39 15.75 22.28
C ARG A 12 7.64 14.41 22.21
N THR A 13 8.11 13.49 21.36
CA THR A 13 7.59 12.11 21.32
C THR A 13 7.69 11.43 22.70
N LYS A 14 8.85 11.51 23.36
CA LYS A 14 9.05 10.93 24.70
C LYS A 14 8.16 11.60 25.74
N GLU A 15 8.05 12.92 25.74
CA GLU A 15 7.16 13.67 26.64
C GLU A 15 5.70 13.22 26.50
N ILE A 16 5.20 13.08 25.27
CA ILE A 16 3.83 12.60 25.01
C ILE A 16 3.66 11.19 25.57
N ILE A 17 4.57 10.26 25.25
CA ILE A 17 4.51 8.88 25.73
C ILE A 17 4.50 8.85 27.27
N GLN A 18 5.33 9.64 27.93
CA GLN A 18 5.41 9.70 29.41
C GLN A 18 4.16 10.34 30.00
N ARG A 19 3.71 11.48 29.46
CA ARG A 19 2.54 12.23 29.96
C ARG A 19 1.27 11.38 29.99
N TYR A 20 1.07 10.53 28.96
CA TYR A 20 -0.11 9.66 28.86
C TYR A 20 0.13 8.24 29.38
N GLY A 21 1.33 7.93 29.88
CA GLY A 21 1.67 6.58 30.32
C GLY A 21 1.50 5.53 29.21
N PHE A 22 1.72 5.94 27.94
CA PHE A 22 1.44 5.08 26.80
C PHE A 22 2.42 3.90 26.74
N LYS A 23 1.88 2.70 26.59
CA LYS A 23 2.66 1.46 26.45
C LYS A 23 2.44 0.88 25.04
N PHE A 24 3.52 0.66 24.33
CA PHE A 24 3.50 0.05 22.99
C PHE A 24 2.89 -1.35 23.01
N LYS A 25 2.04 -1.63 22.02
CA LYS A 25 1.52 -2.98 21.77
C LYS A 25 2.28 -3.61 20.62
N LYS A 26 3.04 -4.66 20.90
CA LYS A 26 3.76 -5.44 19.84
C LYS A 26 2.81 -6.00 18.79
N SER A 27 1.61 -6.43 19.20
CA SER A 27 0.58 -6.95 18.28
C SER A 27 0.07 -5.93 17.27
N LEU A 28 0.25 -4.63 17.50
CA LEU A 28 -0.11 -3.56 16.58
C LEU A 28 1.08 -3.02 15.78
N GLY A 29 2.28 -3.59 15.95
CA GLY A 29 3.46 -3.20 15.18
C GLY A 29 3.85 -1.71 15.34
N GLN A 30 3.57 -1.11 16.51
CA GLN A 30 3.76 0.33 16.74
C GLN A 30 5.23 0.73 16.77
N ASN A 31 5.68 1.46 15.76
CA ASN A 31 7.01 2.09 15.65
C ASN A 31 6.79 3.54 15.23
N PHE A 32 7.00 4.49 16.16
CA PHE A 32 6.77 5.91 15.90
C PHE A 32 7.98 6.53 15.22
N LEU A 33 7.76 7.19 14.09
CA LEU A 33 8.78 7.92 13.36
C LEU A 33 9.14 9.23 14.10
N ILE A 34 10.44 9.47 14.28
CA ILE A 34 10.98 10.61 15.02
C ILE A 34 11.99 11.44 14.19
N ASP A 35 11.86 11.39 12.88
CA ASP A 35 12.75 12.11 11.96
C ASP A 35 11.93 13.01 11.03
N GLN A 36 12.16 14.32 11.16
CA GLN A 36 11.44 15.35 10.41
C GLN A 36 11.74 15.29 8.91
N ASN A 37 12.98 15.00 8.52
CA ASN A 37 13.36 14.93 7.10
C ASN A 37 12.65 13.78 6.38
N ILE A 38 12.42 12.67 7.08
CA ILE A 38 11.66 11.55 6.51
C ILE A 38 10.17 11.91 6.39
N LEU A 39 9.60 12.58 7.41
CA LEU A 39 8.22 13.06 7.35
C LEU A 39 8.02 14.06 6.20
N ASP A 40 8.94 14.99 6.00
CA ASP A 40 8.89 15.95 4.90
C ASP A 40 8.92 15.23 3.54
N LYS A 41 9.81 14.25 3.36
CA LYS A 41 9.85 13.43 2.13
C LYS A 41 8.55 12.68 1.87
N ILE A 42 7.88 12.17 2.92
CA ILE A 42 6.57 11.50 2.79
C ILE A 42 5.51 12.49 2.32
N VAL A 43 5.44 13.67 2.93
CA VAL A 43 4.45 14.71 2.59
C VAL A 43 4.70 15.26 1.18
N ASP A 44 5.95 15.53 0.83
CA ASP A 44 6.34 15.98 -0.52
C ASP A 44 5.95 14.95 -1.59
N ALA A 45 6.20 13.66 -1.33
CA ALA A 45 5.82 12.58 -2.24
C ALA A 45 4.30 12.44 -2.42
N ALA A 46 3.50 12.86 -1.43
CA ALA A 46 2.04 12.82 -1.52
C ALA A 46 1.46 13.90 -2.44
N GLY A 47 2.25 14.94 -2.78
CA GLY A 47 1.84 15.99 -3.72
C GLY A 47 0.65 16.81 -3.24
N LEU A 48 0.58 17.09 -1.94
CA LEU A 48 -0.52 17.78 -1.28
C LEU A 48 -0.39 19.31 -1.38
N ASP A 49 -1.53 19.97 -1.34
CA ASP A 49 -1.67 21.44 -1.26
C ASP A 49 -2.94 21.79 -0.46
N SER A 50 -3.25 23.09 -0.34
CA SER A 50 -4.43 23.56 0.40
C SER A 50 -5.78 23.10 -0.17
N ASP A 51 -5.82 22.65 -1.42
CA ASP A 51 -7.03 22.16 -2.10
C ASP A 51 -7.10 20.64 -2.11
N SER A 52 -6.19 19.98 -1.41
CA SER A 52 -6.06 18.51 -1.31
C SER A 52 -6.55 17.96 0.01
N GLY A 53 -6.98 16.70 -0.01
CA GLY A 53 -7.26 15.89 1.17
C GLY A 53 -6.17 14.85 1.43
N ALA A 54 -5.93 14.55 2.70
CA ALA A 54 -5.06 13.47 3.13
C ALA A 54 -5.82 12.48 4.03
N LEU A 55 -5.88 11.22 3.62
CA LEU A 55 -6.31 10.11 4.47
C LEU A 55 -5.08 9.47 5.10
N GLU A 56 -4.92 9.60 6.40
CA GLU A 56 -3.86 8.92 7.14
C GLU A 56 -4.37 7.64 7.80
N ILE A 57 -3.62 6.56 7.62
CA ILE A 57 -3.91 5.28 8.25
C ILE A 57 -2.85 5.00 9.32
N GLY A 58 -3.30 4.83 10.58
CA GLY A 58 -2.43 4.59 11.71
C GLY A 58 -1.59 5.81 12.12
N PRO A 59 -2.21 6.93 12.50
CA PRO A 59 -1.51 8.18 12.87
C PRO A 59 -0.59 8.04 14.08
N GLY A 60 -0.77 7.00 14.89
CA GLY A 60 0.01 6.82 16.11
C GLY A 60 -0.20 7.98 17.08
N ILE A 61 0.87 8.70 17.43
CA ILE A 61 0.78 9.90 18.28
C ILE A 61 0.59 11.21 17.49
N GLY A 62 0.41 11.14 16.14
CA GLY A 62 0.08 12.29 15.32
C GLY A 62 1.27 13.02 14.68
N ALA A 63 2.47 12.43 14.64
CA ALA A 63 3.66 13.08 14.08
C ALA A 63 3.52 13.37 12.58
N LEU A 64 3.05 12.39 11.80
CA LEU A 64 2.77 12.56 10.38
C LEU A 64 1.50 13.40 10.18
N THR A 65 0.46 13.19 11.01
CA THR A 65 -0.79 13.95 10.96
C THR A 65 -0.55 15.46 11.08
N GLU A 66 0.35 15.87 12.00
CA GLU A 66 0.72 17.28 12.16
C GLU A 66 1.31 17.86 10.87
N ARG A 67 2.19 17.12 10.18
CA ARG A 67 2.77 17.57 8.90
C ARG A 67 1.72 17.64 7.79
N LEU A 68 0.84 16.65 7.71
CA LEU A 68 -0.27 16.65 6.76
C LEU A 68 -1.21 17.85 7.01
N ALA A 69 -1.51 18.16 8.27
CA ALA A 69 -2.35 19.29 8.65
C ALA A 69 -1.76 20.67 8.28
N LEU A 70 -0.44 20.78 8.16
CA LEU A 70 0.23 22.01 7.73
C LEU A 70 0.17 22.22 6.22
N THR A 71 -0.16 21.18 5.45
CA THR A 71 -0.09 21.20 3.97
C THR A 71 -1.46 21.01 3.32
N ALA A 72 -2.24 20.02 3.78
CA ALA A 72 -3.52 19.66 3.17
C ALA A 72 -4.68 20.49 3.72
N GLY A 73 -5.69 20.75 2.89
CA GLY A 73 -6.90 21.47 3.28
C GLY A 73 -7.87 20.64 4.12
N ALA A 74 -7.83 19.32 4.01
CA ALA A 74 -8.60 18.39 4.83
C ALA A 74 -7.74 17.16 5.20
N VAL A 75 -7.80 16.75 6.46
CA VAL A 75 -7.08 15.54 6.93
C VAL A 75 -8.04 14.66 7.72
N THR A 76 -8.10 13.39 7.35
CA THR A 76 -8.80 12.37 8.15
C THR A 76 -7.82 11.29 8.55
N ALA A 77 -7.68 11.04 9.84
CA ALA A 77 -6.82 10.03 10.41
C ALA A 77 -7.66 8.88 10.99
N VAL A 78 -7.40 7.65 10.53
CA VAL A 78 -8.09 6.43 11.00
C VAL A 78 -7.14 5.63 11.89
N GLU A 79 -7.50 5.47 13.18
CA GLU A 79 -6.67 4.81 14.19
C GLU A 79 -7.43 3.66 14.85
N ILE A 80 -6.86 2.47 14.80
CA ILE A 80 -7.44 1.25 15.40
C ILE A 80 -7.24 1.19 16.92
N ASP A 81 -6.15 1.77 17.44
CA ASP A 81 -5.87 1.77 18.87
C ASP A 81 -6.62 2.88 19.61
N ARG A 82 -7.79 2.54 20.18
CA ARG A 82 -8.62 3.48 20.96
C ARG A 82 -7.87 4.25 22.04
N ARG A 83 -6.74 3.74 22.53
CA ARG A 83 -5.92 4.42 23.57
C ARG A 83 -5.19 5.64 23.03
N LEU A 84 -4.96 5.70 21.71
CA LEU A 84 -4.34 6.85 21.05
C LEU A 84 -5.32 7.99 20.77
N ILE A 85 -6.63 7.72 20.73
CA ILE A 85 -7.64 8.73 20.40
C ILE A 85 -7.62 9.96 21.32
N PRO A 86 -7.58 9.81 22.66
CA PRO A 86 -7.45 10.98 23.54
C PRO A 86 -6.15 11.77 23.33
N ILE A 87 -5.04 11.06 23.04
CA ILE A 87 -3.74 11.67 22.77
C ILE A 87 -3.83 12.49 21.48
N LEU A 88 -4.33 11.90 20.40
CA LEU A 88 -4.51 12.57 19.11
C LEU A 88 -5.38 13.81 19.21
N ARG A 89 -6.51 13.73 19.94
CA ARG A 89 -7.39 14.89 20.16
C ARG A 89 -6.70 16.04 20.89
N ASP A 90 -5.82 15.74 21.85
CA ASP A 90 -5.05 16.78 22.56
C ASP A 90 -3.95 17.37 21.68
N VAL A 91 -3.11 16.51 21.08
CA VAL A 91 -1.93 16.99 20.33
C VAL A 91 -2.31 17.69 19.04
N LEU A 92 -3.42 17.29 18.40
CA LEU A 92 -3.92 17.85 17.15
C LEU A 92 -4.97 18.95 17.33
N SER A 93 -5.28 19.33 18.59
CA SER A 93 -6.25 20.41 18.88
C SER A 93 -5.98 21.76 18.18
N PRO A 94 -4.73 22.12 17.81
CA PRO A 94 -4.47 23.33 17.03
C PRO A 94 -4.94 23.25 15.55
N TYR A 95 -5.28 22.08 15.05
CA TYR A 95 -5.61 21.83 13.65
C TYR A 95 -7.11 21.42 13.48
N PRO A 96 -8.06 22.39 13.45
CA PRO A 96 -9.49 22.11 13.46
C PRO A 96 -10.02 21.38 12.23
N HIS A 97 -9.25 21.37 11.12
CA HIS A 97 -9.57 20.65 9.88
C HIS A 97 -9.09 19.19 9.88
N VAL A 98 -8.50 18.73 11.00
CA VAL A 98 -8.12 17.33 11.18
C VAL A 98 -9.26 16.58 11.88
N LYS A 99 -9.74 15.52 11.25
CA LYS A 99 -10.71 14.57 11.82
C LYS A 99 -9.99 13.30 12.27
N VAL A 100 -10.28 12.83 13.48
CA VAL A 100 -9.74 11.57 14.01
C VAL A 100 -10.88 10.58 14.19
N ARG A 101 -10.82 9.45 13.48
CA ARG A 101 -11.78 8.35 13.56
C ARG A 101 -11.13 7.15 14.25
N ASN A 102 -11.84 6.55 15.23
CA ASN A 102 -11.39 5.31 15.83
C ASN A 102 -12.06 4.12 15.12
N ASP A 103 -11.35 3.53 14.20
CA ASP A 103 -11.86 2.43 13.39
C ASP A 103 -10.71 1.54 12.85
N ASP A 104 -11.06 0.36 12.35
CA ASP A 104 -10.17 -0.50 11.56
C ASP A 104 -10.36 -0.19 10.08
N VAL A 105 -9.33 0.33 9.42
CA VAL A 105 -9.39 0.71 8.00
C VAL A 105 -9.81 -0.44 7.09
N LEU A 106 -9.55 -1.69 7.47
CA LEU A 106 -9.98 -2.86 6.71
C LEU A 106 -11.51 -3.06 6.74
N ASN A 107 -12.19 -2.53 7.76
CA ASN A 107 -13.63 -2.64 7.95
C ASN A 107 -14.40 -1.35 7.60
N VAL A 108 -13.70 -0.22 7.44
CA VAL A 108 -14.30 1.07 7.06
C VAL A 108 -14.86 1.01 5.64
N ASN A 109 -16.05 1.56 5.45
CA ASN A 109 -16.59 1.92 4.14
C ASN A 109 -15.86 3.17 3.63
N LEU A 110 -14.81 2.97 2.83
CA LEU A 110 -13.98 4.08 2.33
C LEU A 110 -14.75 4.96 1.34
N GLN A 111 -15.66 4.42 0.55
CA GLN A 111 -16.50 5.21 -0.36
C GLN A 111 -17.35 6.23 0.40
N GLU A 112 -17.91 5.83 1.53
CA GLU A 112 -18.72 6.70 2.40
C GLU A 112 -17.83 7.73 3.11
N LEU A 113 -16.70 7.29 3.67
CA LEU A 113 -15.72 8.17 4.30
C LEU A 113 -15.26 9.28 3.34
N PHE A 114 -14.99 8.93 2.08
CA PHE A 114 -14.56 9.91 1.07
C PHE A 114 -15.64 10.95 0.78
N LYS A 115 -16.92 10.54 0.69
CA LYS A 115 -18.05 11.45 0.49
C LYS A 115 -18.26 12.40 1.68
N GLU A 116 -18.06 11.90 2.90
CA GLU A 116 -18.26 12.70 4.12
C GLU A 116 -17.11 13.66 4.42
N ASP A 117 -15.87 13.23 4.19
CA ASP A 117 -14.69 13.95 4.70
C ASP A 117 -13.96 14.73 3.62
N PHE A 118 -14.08 14.33 2.35
CA PHE A 118 -13.29 14.89 1.25
C PHE A 118 -14.14 15.50 0.13
N ALA A 119 -15.43 15.73 0.34
CA ALA A 119 -16.30 16.33 -0.68
C ALA A 119 -15.89 17.76 -1.11
N SER A 120 -15.13 18.46 -0.27
CA SER A 120 -14.71 19.85 -0.50
C SER A 120 -13.33 20.00 -1.14
N VAL A 121 -12.62 18.91 -1.41
CA VAL A 121 -11.26 18.92 -1.96
C VAL A 121 -11.23 18.30 -3.36
N ASN A 122 -10.24 18.73 -4.16
CA ASN A 122 -10.16 18.33 -5.56
C ASN A 122 -9.46 16.98 -5.77
N LYS A 123 -8.54 16.62 -4.88
CA LYS A 123 -7.75 15.38 -4.93
C LYS A 123 -7.49 14.87 -3.53
N VAL A 124 -7.33 13.56 -3.39
CA VAL A 124 -7.04 12.93 -2.12
C VAL A 124 -5.84 11.99 -2.29
N SER A 125 -4.90 12.08 -1.35
CA SER A 125 -3.82 11.10 -1.22
C SER A 125 -3.95 10.32 0.09
N VAL A 126 -3.64 9.03 0.04
CA VAL A 126 -3.48 8.21 1.25
C VAL A 126 -2.03 8.30 1.70
N VAL A 127 -1.81 8.57 2.98
CA VAL A 127 -0.45 8.67 3.54
C VAL A 127 -0.40 7.84 4.81
N ALA A 128 0.61 6.96 4.95
CA ALA A 128 0.65 6.11 6.13
C ALA A 128 2.05 5.58 6.47
N ASN A 129 2.31 5.45 7.78
CA ASN A 129 3.36 4.59 8.30
C ASN A 129 2.70 3.26 8.72
N LEU A 130 2.64 2.29 7.80
CA LEU A 130 1.86 1.06 8.00
C LEU A 130 2.58 0.03 8.89
N PRO A 131 1.85 -0.62 9.82
CA PRO A 131 2.35 -1.81 10.49
C PRO A 131 2.64 -2.92 9.48
N TYR A 132 3.79 -3.57 9.62
CA TYR A 132 4.29 -4.52 8.60
C TYR A 132 3.37 -5.71 8.34
N TYR A 133 2.67 -6.21 9.37
CA TYR A 133 1.82 -7.40 9.28
C TYR A 133 0.52 -7.18 8.47
N VAL A 134 0.13 -5.92 8.26
CA VAL A 134 -1.16 -5.56 7.63
C VAL A 134 -0.97 -4.73 6.36
N THR A 135 0.28 -4.50 5.94
CA THR A 135 0.64 -3.67 4.77
C THR A 135 -0.10 -4.11 3.50
N THR A 136 0.06 -5.37 3.10
CA THR A 136 -0.53 -5.87 1.84
C THR A 136 -2.07 -5.84 1.84
N PRO A 137 -2.78 -6.30 2.87
CA PRO A 137 -4.24 -6.18 2.92
C PRO A 137 -4.75 -4.75 2.80
N ILE A 138 -4.12 -3.78 3.48
CA ILE A 138 -4.51 -2.38 3.41
C ILE A 138 -4.30 -1.83 2.00
N LEU A 139 -3.13 -2.04 1.41
CA LEU A 139 -2.83 -1.54 0.07
C LEU A 139 -3.74 -2.14 -0.99
N MET A 140 -4.00 -3.44 -0.94
CA MET A 140 -4.93 -4.07 -1.88
C MET A 140 -6.34 -3.52 -1.74
N LYS A 141 -6.86 -3.35 -0.52
CA LYS A 141 -8.15 -2.70 -0.28
C LYS A 141 -8.23 -1.30 -0.94
N LEU A 142 -7.21 -0.46 -0.73
CA LEU A 142 -7.16 0.90 -1.29
C LEU A 142 -7.15 0.90 -2.83
N LEU A 143 -6.43 -0.04 -3.44
CA LEU A 143 -6.28 -0.14 -4.89
C LEU A 143 -7.51 -0.76 -5.56
N GLU A 144 -8.11 -1.79 -4.96
CA GLU A 144 -9.26 -2.53 -5.51
C GLU A 144 -10.59 -1.77 -5.38
N GLU A 145 -10.75 -0.91 -4.37
CA GLU A 145 -11.98 -0.15 -4.16
C GLU A 145 -12.18 1.00 -5.15
N LYS A 146 -11.23 1.26 -6.05
CA LYS A 146 -11.32 2.28 -7.12
C LYS A 146 -11.75 3.65 -6.60
N LEU A 147 -11.16 4.05 -5.48
CA LEU A 147 -11.38 5.35 -4.86
C LEU A 147 -10.75 6.46 -5.74
N PRO A 148 -11.27 7.70 -5.67
CA PRO A 148 -10.69 8.84 -6.39
C PRO A 148 -9.39 9.31 -5.71
N LEU A 149 -8.36 8.48 -5.79
CA LEU A 149 -7.04 8.71 -5.21
C LEU A 149 -6.07 9.21 -6.27
N ASP A 150 -5.24 10.20 -5.89
CA ASP A 150 -4.10 10.66 -6.69
C ASP A 150 -2.86 9.81 -6.37
N ASN A 151 -2.48 9.75 -5.09
CA ASN A 151 -1.33 8.98 -4.65
C ASN A 151 -1.65 8.14 -3.40
N ILE A 152 -0.94 7.03 -3.26
CA ILE A 152 -0.80 6.30 -2.01
C ILE A 152 0.68 6.33 -1.63
N VAL A 153 1.04 7.06 -0.57
CA VAL A 153 2.42 7.17 -0.07
C VAL A 153 2.52 6.45 1.25
N VAL A 154 3.27 5.37 1.28
CA VAL A 154 3.38 4.54 2.47
C VAL A 154 4.82 4.24 2.84
N MET A 155 5.07 4.22 4.13
CA MET A 155 6.30 3.71 4.71
C MET A 155 6.06 2.28 5.19
N ILE A 156 6.82 1.34 4.63
CA ILE A 156 6.66 -0.11 4.81
C ILE A 156 8.03 -0.79 4.91
N GLN A 157 8.08 -2.10 5.11
CA GLN A 157 9.35 -2.83 5.03
C GLN A 157 10.01 -2.65 3.66
N LYS A 158 11.31 -2.40 3.66
CA LYS A 158 12.11 -2.19 2.43
C LYS A 158 11.92 -3.32 1.42
N GLU A 159 12.01 -4.58 1.86
CA GLU A 159 11.81 -5.74 0.99
C GLU A 159 10.45 -5.73 0.29
N VAL A 160 9.40 -5.33 1.00
CA VAL A 160 8.04 -5.27 0.43
C VAL A 160 7.93 -4.15 -0.60
N ALA A 161 8.52 -2.98 -0.33
CA ALA A 161 8.57 -1.87 -1.29
C ALA A 161 9.35 -2.24 -2.56
N GLU A 162 10.51 -2.88 -2.41
CA GLU A 162 11.32 -3.38 -3.52
C GLU A 162 10.56 -4.40 -4.39
N ARG A 163 9.77 -5.28 -3.76
CA ARG A 163 8.92 -6.24 -4.48
C ARG A 163 7.80 -5.55 -5.26
N MET A 164 7.17 -4.50 -4.72
CA MET A 164 6.13 -3.74 -5.43
C MET A 164 6.67 -3.05 -6.68
N ALA A 165 7.89 -2.50 -6.61
CA ALA A 165 8.54 -1.79 -7.69
C ALA A 165 9.39 -2.67 -8.62
N ALA A 166 9.45 -3.99 -8.38
CA ALA A 166 10.29 -4.90 -9.15
C ALA A 166 9.83 -5.06 -10.60
N SER A 167 10.78 -5.22 -11.51
CA SER A 167 10.54 -5.50 -12.94
C SER A 167 10.54 -7.01 -13.23
N PRO A 168 9.88 -7.47 -14.32
CA PRO A 168 9.91 -8.84 -14.76
C PRO A 168 11.34 -9.39 -14.91
N GLY A 169 11.53 -10.65 -14.53
CA GLY A 169 12.84 -11.32 -14.56
C GLY A 169 13.69 -11.17 -13.30
N GLY A 170 13.34 -10.25 -12.42
CA GLY A 170 13.99 -10.06 -11.14
C GLY A 170 13.51 -11.06 -10.07
N LYS A 171 14.42 -11.37 -9.12
CA LYS A 171 14.07 -12.28 -8.01
C LYS A 171 13.00 -11.71 -7.06
N GLU A 172 12.79 -10.41 -7.04
CA GLU A 172 11.81 -9.74 -6.19
C GLU A 172 10.43 -9.65 -6.87
N TYR A 173 10.38 -9.83 -8.20
CA TYR A 173 9.13 -9.75 -8.96
C TYR A 173 8.20 -10.93 -8.65
N GLY A 174 6.92 -10.63 -8.46
CA GLY A 174 5.91 -11.62 -8.09
C GLY A 174 4.48 -11.11 -8.25
N SER A 175 3.52 -11.86 -7.72
CA SER A 175 2.09 -11.49 -7.78
C SER A 175 1.80 -10.12 -7.18
N LEU A 176 2.51 -9.72 -6.10
CA LEU A 176 2.37 -8.40 -5.51
C LEU A 176 2.84 -7.30 -6.46
N SER A 177 3.94 -7.51 -7.19
CA SER A 177 4.44 -6.56 -8.19
C SER A 177 3.40 -6.32 -9.27
N ILE A 178 2.82 -7.39 -9.79
CA ILE A 178 1.79 -7.34 -10.83
C ILE A 178 0.53 -6.64 -10.33
N ALA A 179 0.04 -6.99 -9.14
CA ALA A 179 -1.16 -6.40 -8.58
C ALA A 179 -1.00 -4.89 -8.35
N VAL A 180 0.11 -4.47 -7.74
CA VAL A 180 0.38 -3.04 -7.51
C VAL A 180 0.56 -2.29 -8.82
N GLN A 181 1.30 -2.84 -9.80
CA GLN A 181 1.58 -2.17 -11.09
C GLN A 181 0.37 -2.17 -12.03
N TYR A 182 -0.59 -3.04 -11.82
CA TYR A 182 -1.87 -2.99 -12.52
C TYR A 182 -2.69 -1.75 -12.16
N TYR A 183 -2.71 -1.38 -10.86
CA TYR A 183 -3.51 -0.26 -10.37
C TYR A 183 -2.73 1.06 -10.23
N SER A 184 -1.40 1.01 -10.21
CA SER A 184 -0.56 2.19 -9.91
C SER A 184 0.81 2.13 -10.58
N GLU A 185 1.52 3.25 -10.48
CA GLU A 185 2.94 3.38 -10.84
C GLU A 185 3.76 3.48 -9.56
N PRO A 186 4.45 2.40 -9.14
CA PRO A 186 5.24 2.41 -7.93
C PRO A 186 6.57 3.13 -8.14
N GLU A 187 6.92 4.01 -7.19
CA GLU A 187 8.20 4.72 -7.14
C GLU A 187 8.79 4.66 -5.73
N LEU A 188 10.00 4.15 -5.62
CA LEU A 188 10.74 4.14 -4.36
C LEU A 188 11.27 5.54 -4.07
N VAL A 189 10.74 6.20 -3.02
CA VAL A 189 11.11 7.57 -2.66
C VAL A 189 12.43 7.61 -1.89
N CYS A 190 12.52 6.84 -0.80
CA CYS A 190 13.75 6.73 -0.01
C CYS A 190 13.76 5.48 0.88
N ILE A 191 14.98 5.08 1.28
CA ILE A 191 15.21 4.07 2.31
C ILE A 191 15.22 4.78 3.67
N VAL A 192 14.62 4.12 4.69
CA VAL A 192 14.46 4.66 6.04
C VAL A 192 15.18 3.75 7.04
N PRO A 193 16.22 4.24 7.72
CA PRO A 193 16.97 3.45 8.68
C PRO A 193 16.15 3.18 9.94
N ARG A 194 16.43 2.07 10.61
CA ARG A 194 15.74 1.66 11.85
C ARG A 194 15.89 2.66 12.99
N THR A 195 16.96 3.42 13.00
CA THR A 195 17.34 4.37 14.08
C THR A 195 16.41 5.56 14.22
N VAL A 196 15.57 5.85 13.21
CA VAL A 196 14.62 6.96 13.23
C VAL A 196 13.25 6.59 13.81
N PHE A 197 13.15 5.45 14.49
CA PHE A 197 11.91 4.96 15.10
C PHE A 197 12.05 4.72 16.60
N ILE A 198 10.94 4.89 17.31
CA ILE A 198 10.76 4.48 18.72
C ILE A 198 9.49 3.62 18.84
N PRO A 199 9.60 2.35 19.28
CA PRO A 199 10.82 1.53 19.34
C PRO A 199 11.40 1.26 17.94
N GLN A 200 12.68 0.85 17.89
CA GLN A 200 13.31 0.52 16.62
C GLN A 200 12.76 -0.81 16.07
N PRO A 201 12.40 -0.88 14.77
CA PRO A 201 12.03 -2.13 14.12
C PRO A 201 13.25 -3.02 13.88
N ASN A 202 13.01 -4.30 13.53
CA ASN A 202 14.08 -5.26 13.26
C ASN A 202 14.71 -5.12 11.85
N VAL A 203 14.00 -4.48 10.92
CA VAL A 203 14.40 -4.32 9.51
C VAL A 203 14.33 -2.86 9.08
N GLU A 204 15.00 -2.52 8.00
CA GLU A 204 14.87 -1.21 7.36
C GLU A 204 13.48 -1.05 6.75
N SER A 205 13.02 0.19 6.70
CA SER A 205 11.81 0.58 5.99
C SER A 205 12.16 1.30 4.68
N ALA A 206 11.15 1.51 3.87
CA ALA A 206 11.23 2.39 2.71
C ALA A 206 9.93 3.17 2.56
N VAL A 207 10.03 4.37 2.05
CA VAL A 207 8.89 5.14 1.56
C VAL A 207 8.70 4.82 0.09
N ILE A 208 7.50 4.39 -0.27
CA ILE A 208 7.09 4.14 -1.64
C ILE A 208 5.87 4.99 -1.97
N ARG A 209 5.88 5.60 -3.15
CA ARG A 209 4.74 6.29 -3.74
C ARG A 209 4.12 5.36 -4.78
N LEU A 210 2.83 5.16 -4.71
CA LEU A 210 2.01 4.50 -5.73
C LEU A 210 1.13 5.58 -6.36
N LYS A 211 1.50 6.07 -7.55
CA LYS A 211 0.65 6.98 -8.32
C LYS A 211 -0.50 6.16 -8.90
N VAL A 212 -1.70 6.43 -8.44
CA VAL A 212 -2.89 5.66 -8.83
C VAL A 212 -3.22 5.93 -10.30
N ARG A 213 -3.45 4.88 -11.08
CA ARG A 213 -3.79 5.00 -12.49
C ARG A 213 -5.28 5.28 -12.66
N GLU A 214 -5.62 6.12 -13.61
CA GLU A 214 -7.02 6.30 -14.05
C GLU A 214 -7.55 5.03 -14.74
N HIS A 215 -6.67 4.39 -15.53
CA HIS A 215 -6.97 3.14 -16.23
C HIS A 215 -5.80 2.16 -16.08
N PRO A 216 -6.06 0.86 -15.93
CA PRO A 216 -5.02 -0.16 -15.97
C PRO A 216 -4.20 -0.08 -17.27
N PRO A 217 -2.90 -0.43 -17.25
CA PRO A 217 -2.02 -0.38 -18.42
C PRO A 217 -2.33 -1.49 -19.46
N VAL A 218 -3.17 -2.45 -19.08
CA VAL A 218 -3.64 -3.55 -19.94
C VAL A 218 -5.14 -3.74 -19.77
N GLU A 219 -5.83 -4.07 -20.85
CA GLU A 219 -7.24 -4.44 -20.82
C GLU A 219 -7.39 -5.94 -20.55
N VAL A 220 -8.27 -6.30 -19.64
CA VAL A 220 -8.62 -7.69 -19.32
C VAL A 220 -10.14 -7.84 -19.26
N GLU A 221 -10.69 -8.94 -19.75
CA GLU A 221 -12.13 -9.19 -19.72
C GLU A 221 -12.66 -9.41 -18.30
N SER A 222 -11.82 -9.99 -17.43
CA SER A 222 -12.13 -10.24 -16.03
C SER A 222 -10.90 -10.00 -15.14
N GLU A 223 -10.92 -8.93 -14.37
CA GLU A 223 -9.86 -8.64 -13.37
C GLU A 223 -9.69 -9.82 -12.40
N LYS A 224 -10.80 -10.41 -11.95
CA LYS A 224 -10.77 -11.55 -11.02
C LYS A 224 -10.01 -12.72 -11.63
N HIS A 225 -10.36 -13.11 -12.85
CA HIS A 225 -9.69 -14.21 -13.54
C HIS A 225 -8.21 -13.91 -13.82
N PHE A 226 -7.91 -12.66 -14.23
CA PHE A 226 -6.53 -12.22 -14.44
C PHE A 226 -5.68 -12.43 -13.18
N PHE A 227 -6.15 -11.99 -12.00
CA PHE A 227 -5.41 -12.18 -10.75
C PHE A 227 -5.36 -13.63 -10.28
N GLU A 228 -6.38 -14.45 -10.57
CA GLU A 228 -6.33 -15.89 -10.32
C GLU A 228 -5.25 -16.59 -11.15
N VAL A 229 -5.11 -16.23 -12.43
CA VAL A 229 -4.04 -16.74 -13.31
C VAL A 229 -2.67 -16.31 -12.81
N VAL A 230 -2.53 -15.03 -12.42
CA VAL A 230 -1.29 -14.53 -11.80
C VAL A 230 -0.95 -15.33 -10.54
N GLN A 231 -1.87 -15.47 -9.60
CA GLN A 231 -1.63 -16.20 -8.35
C GLN A 231 -1.26 -17.67 -8.61
N ALA A 232 -1.97 -18.34 -9.53
CA ALA A 232 -1.67 -19.72 -9.92
C ALA A 232 -0.23 -19.84 -10.44
N SER A 233 0.22 -18.88 -11.23
CA SER A 233 1.57 -18.85 -11.83
C SER A 233 2.70 -18.74 -10.81
N PHE A 234 2.42 -18.19 -9.61
CA PHE A 234 3.39 -18.01 -8.53
C PHE A 234 3.26 -19.03 -7.38
N THR A 235 2.38 -20.03 -7.50
CA THR A 235 2.14 -21.02 -6.45
C THR A 235 3.42 -21.74 -6.03
N GLN A 236 4.26 -22.11 -6.99
CA GLN A 236 5.57 -22.72 -6.75
C GLN A 236 6.65 -21.99 -7.56
N ARG A 237 7.33 -21.06 -6.93
CA ARG A 237 8.27 -20.13 -7.57
C ARG A 237 9.36 -20.81 -8.41
N ARG A 238 9.85 -21.97 -7.99
CA ARG A 238 10.90 -22.74 -8.71
C ARG A 238 10.38 -23.54 -9.92
N LYS A 239 9.07 -23.64 -10.11
CA LYS A 239 8.44 -24.38 -11.22
C LYS A 239 8.21 -23.47 -12.43
N THR A 240 8.13 -24.10 -13.59
CA THR A 240 7.74 -23.41 -14.83
C THR A 240 6.28 -22.99 -14.78
N ILE A 241 5.90 -22.02 -15.63
CA ILE A 241 4.51 -21.57 -15.72
C ILE A 241 3.58 -22.71 -16.11
N ALA A 242 3.98 -23.57 -17.06
CA ALA A 242 3.19 -24.73 -17.45
C ALA A 242 2.93 -25.67 -16.25
N ASN A 243 3.92 -25.91 -15.40
CA ASN A 243 3.74 -26.78 -14.23
C ASN A 243 2.81 -26.16 -13.18
N ASN A 244 2.90 -24.85 -12.94
CA ASN A 244 2.04 -24.14 -12.00
C ASN A 244 0.58 -24.12 -12.47
N LEU A 245 0.36 -23.74 -13.72
CA LEU A 245 -1.00 -23.67 -14.29
C LEU A 245 -1.63 -25.06 -14.46
N LYS A 246 -0.82 -26.09 -14.82
CA LYS A 246 -1.29 -27.47 -14.86
C LYS A 246 -1.85 -27.92 -13.50
N ALA A 247 -1.11 -27.66 -12.44
CA ALA A 247 -1.53 -28.06 -11.10
C ALA A 247 -2.86 -27.40 -10.67
N ARG A 248 -3.15 -26.20 -11.15
CA ARG A 248 -4.37 -25.45 -10.79
C ARG A 248 -5.55 -25.78 -11.67
N TYR A 249 -5.35 -25.83 -13.00
CA TYR A 249 -6.45 -25.89 -13.99
C TYR A 249 -6.56 -27.21 -14.74
N PHE A 250 -5.53 -28.06 -14.75
CA PHE A 250 -5.47 -29.30 -15.51
C PHE A 250 -4.88 -30.46 -14.67
N PRO A 251 -5.49 -30.82 -13.51
CA PRO A 251 -4.85 -31.72 -12.56
C PRO A 251 -4.65 -33.15 -13.09
N GLU A 252 -5.59 -33.67 -13.89
CA GLU A 252 -5.55 -35.07 -14.33
C GLU A 252 -5.05 -35.24 -15.77
N GLU A 253 -5.45 -34.37 -16.68
CA GLU A 253 -5.09 -34.42 -18.10
C GLU A 253 -4.87 -33.00 -18.64
N GLY A 254 -4.34 -32.87 -19.86
CA GLY A 254 -4.39 -31.59 -20.59
C GLY A 254 -3.06 -30.84 -20.65
N ARG A 255 -1.93 -31.49 -20.47
CA ARG A 255 -0.63 -30.83 -20.68
C ARG A 255 -0.50 -30.31 -22.10
N GLU A 256 -0.87 -31.10 -23.09
CA GLU A 256 -0.83 -30.69 -24.51
C GLU A 256 -1.78 -29.51 -24.77
N ARG A 257 -3.00 -29.55 -24.20
CA ARG A 257 -3.96 -28.47 -24.31
C ARG A 257 -3.43 -27.19 -23.67
N LEU A 258 -2.81 -27.28 -22.48
CA LEU A 258 -2.21 -26.13 -21.82
C LEU A 258 -1.04 -25.55 -22.62
N GLU A 259 -0.17 -26.41 -23.16
CA GLU A 259 0.97 -25.96 -23.98
C GLU A 259 0.49 -25.28 -25.27
N ALA A 260 -0.60 -25.75 -25.90
CA ALA A 260 -1.24 -25.08 -27.04
C ALA A 260 -1.78 -23.69 -26.64
N LEU A 261 -2.46 -23.56 -25.51
CA LEU A 261 -2.97 -22.26 -25.00
C LEU A 261 -1.83 -21.30 -24.64
N LEU A 262 -0.75 -21.80 -24.05
CA LEU A 262 0.44 -20.99 -23.78
C LEU A 262 1.08 -20.49 -25.08
N ALA A 263 1.18 -21.36 -26.11
CA ALA A 263 1.69 -20.98 -27.42
C ALA A 263 0.80 -19.93 -28.11
N GLU A 264 -0.54 -20.06 -27.99
CA GLU A 264 -1.50 -19.06 -28.48
C GLU A 264 -1.31 -17.70 -27.79
N ALA A 265 -1.02 -17.70 -26.48
CA ALA A 265 -0.68 -16.49 -25.72
C ALA A 265 0.75 -15.96 -26.01
N GLY A 266 1.55 -16.67 -26.82
CA GLY A 266 2.93 -16.31 -27.12
C GLY A 266 3.90 -16.55 -25.96
N ILE A 267 3.63 -17.55 -25.12
CA ILE A 267 4.40 -17.84 -23.90
C ILE A 267 5.04 -19.21 -23.98
N GLU A 268 6.37 -19.26 -23.86
CA GLU A 268 7.12 -20.50 -23.76
C GLU A 268 6.78 -21.26 -22.48
N PRO A 269 6.35 -22.54 -22.53
CA PRO A 269 5.94 -23.35 -21.38
C PRO A 269 7.02 -23.53 -20.31
N THR A 270 8.27 -23.41 -20.67
CA THR A 270 9.46 -23.56 -19.80
C THR A 270 9.78 -22.31 -19.00
N ARG A 271 9.22 -21.16 -19.34
CA ARG A 271 9.38 -19.92 -18.60
C ARG A 271 8.83 -20.03 -17.19
N ARG A 272 9.26 -19.17 -16.29
CA ARG A 272 8.72 -19.05 -14.93
C ARG A 272 7.82 -17.83 -14.85
N GLY A 273 6.83 -17.86 -13.95
CA GLY A 273 5.91 -16.75 -13.74
C GLY A 273 6.60 -15.39 -13.52
N GLU A 274 7.74 -15.40 -12.81
CA GLU A 274 8.53 -14.19 -12.55
C GLU A 274 9.15 -13.53 -13.80
N THR A 275 9.12 -14.19 -14.94
CA THR A 275 9.67 -13.65 -16.19
C THR A 275 8.62 -13.01 -17.10
N LEU A 276 7.34 -13.17 -16.78
CA LEU A 276 6.25 -12.66 -17.60
C LEU A 276 5.94 -11.20 -17.24
N SER A 277 5.72 -10.38 -18.27
CA SER A 277 5.23 -9.02 -18.12
C SER A 277 3.72 -8.98 -17.83
N LEU A 278 3.22 -7.81 -17.50
CA LEU A 278 1.81 -7.54 -17.25
C LEU A 278 0.97 -7.80 -18.52
N GLU A 279 1.47 -7.40 -19.70
CA GLU A 279 0.86 -7.62 -21.00
C GLU A 279 0.82 -9.11 -21.34
N GLU A 280 1.85 -9.86 -21.01
CA GLU A 280 1.88 -11.32 -21.23
C GLU A 280 0.85 -12.02 -20.34
N TYR A 281 0.69 -11.59 -19.09
CA TYR A 281 -0.36 -12.10 -18.20
C TYR A 281 -1.75 -11.73 -18.69
N ALA A 282 -1.97 -10.53 -19.21
CA ALA A 282 -3.26 -10.12 -19.77
C ALA A 282 -3.65 -11.00 -20.96
N ARG A 283 -2.72 -11.23 -21.91
CA ARG A 283 -2.96 -12.15 -23.05
C ARG A 283 -3.25 -13.57 -22.58
N LEU A 284 -2.46 -14.09 -21.64
CA LEU A 284 -2.64 -15.44 -21.10
C LEU A 284 -4.00 -15.60 -20.44
N SER A 285 -4.41 -14.64 -19.62
CA SER A 285 -5.72 -14.63 -18.98
C SER A 285 -6.85 -14.63 -20.00
N GLY A 286 -6.75 -13.81 -21.06
CA GLY A 286 -7.74 -13.78 -22.16
C GLY A 286 -7.85 -15.11 -22.90
N VAL A 287 -6.73 -15.73 -23.27
CA VAL A 287 -6.69 -17.03 -23.94
C VAL A 287 -7.30 -18.14 -23.06
N LEU A 288 -6.95 -18.17 -21.76
CA LEU A 288 -7.51 -19.16 -20.84
C LEU A 288 -9.00 -18.98 -20.66
N LEU A 289 -9.47 -17.75 -20.51
CA LEU A 289 -10.89 -17.42 -20.35
C LEU A 289 -11.70 -17.81 -21.58
N ALA A 290 -11.21 -17.48 -22.80
CA ALA A 290 -11.82 -17.86 -24.07
C ALA A 290 -11.90 -19.37 -24.24
N ALA A 291 -10.98 -20.14 -23.71
CA ALA A 291 -10.98 -21.60 -23.70
C ALA A 291 -11.89 -22.23 -22.62
N GLY A 292 -12.60 -21.39 -21.83
CA GLY A 292 -13.48 -21.83 -20.74
C GLY A 292 -12.73 -22.31 -19.49
N ILE A 293 -11.49 -21.90 -19.31
CA ILE A 293 -10.68 -22.18 -18.13
C ILE A 293 -10.91 -21.02 -17.13
N VAL A 294 -11.52 -21.29 -15.99
CA VAL A 294 -11.87 -20.32 -14.94
C VAL A 294 -11.51 -20.83 -13.56
#